data_47d45b0b80d40b9cb6bf7835f0904e55
#
_entry.id   47d45b0b80d40b9cb6bf7835f0904e55
#
_cell.length_a   1.000
_cell.length_b   1.000
_cell.length_c   1.000
_cell.angle_alpha   90.00
_cell.angle_beta   90.00
_cell.angle_gamma   90.00
#
_symmetry.space_group_name_H-M   'P 1'
#
loop_
_entity.id
_entity.type
_entity.pdbx_description
1 polymer ?
#
loop_
_entity_poly.entity_id
_entity_poly.type
_entity_poly.pdbx_seq_one_letter_code
_entity_poly.pdbx_strand_id
1 'polypeptide(L)'
;MKNRKIVITGASKGIGKAIAKKFALDDCEIYLISSNEKTLQYTSKEINKGNNSKIHYFATNLKTEQGCNNVLSDIQNNFKDLDTIIFSAGDTKSGDFLSQPIDDFFDGFDLKFYSV
;
A
#
# COMPACT_ATOMS: atom_id res chain seq x y z
N MET A 1 1.38 15.02 8.31
CA MET A 1 2.15 13.74 8.24
C MET A 1 3.10 13.74 7.04
N LYS A 2 3.97 14.73 7.03
CA LYS A 2 4.92 14.87 5.94
C LYS A 2 5.98 13.76 5.98
N ASN A 3 6.44 13.37 4.80
CA ASN A 3 7.54 12.42 4.61
C ASN A 3 7.26 11.01 5.10
N ARG A 4 6.01 10.65 5.29
CA ARG A 4 5.66 9.27 5.61
C ARG A 4 5.65 8.41 4.37
N LYS A 5 5.99 7.14 4.54
CA LYS A 5 5.91 6.14 3.49
C LYS A 5 4.85 5.12 3.89
N ILE A 6 3.75 5.09 3.16
CA ILE A 6 2.53 4.39 3.55
C ILE A 6 2.13 3.40 2.47
N VAL A 7 1.89 2.15 2.88
CA VAL A 7 1.34 1.11 2.00
C VAL A 7 -0.14 0.98 2.31
N ILE A 8 -0.98 0.98 1.28
CA ILE A 8 -2.44 0.85 1.44
C ILE A 8 -2.93 -0.29 0.54
N THR A 9 -3.54 -1.31 1.15
CA THR A 9 -4.19 -2.39 0.40
C THR A 9 -5.63 -2.02 0.07
N GLY A 10 -6.19 -2.59 -1.00
CA GLY A 10 -7.57 -2.32 -1.41
C GLY A 10 -7.78 -0.87 -1.79
N ALA A 11 -6.79 -0.21 -2.35
CA ALA A 11 -6.76 1.23 -2.54
C ALA A 11 -7.48 1.70 -3.80
N SER A 12 -7.93 0.80 -4.67
CA SER A 12 -8.51 1.19 -5.95
C SER A 12 -9.93 1.72 -5.83
N LYS A 13 -10.59 1.52 -4.71
CA LYS A 13 -11.97 1.99 -4.50
C LYS A 13 -12.31 2.06 -3.02
N GLY A 14 -13.45 2.69 -2.70
CA GLY A 14 -14.00 2.73 -1.35
C GLY A 14 -13.12 3.46 -0.35
N ILE A 15 -13.05 2.89 0.86
CA ILE A 15 -12.33 3.50 1.99
C ILE A 15 -10.83 3.60 1.71
N GLY A 16 -10.24 2.58 1.10
CA GLY A 16 -8.81 2.60 0.78
C GLY A 16 -8.42 3.75 -0.13
N LYS A 17 -9.23 3.99 -1.17
CA LYS A 17 -9.02 5.12 -2.08
C LYS A 17 -9.16 6.46 -1.36
N ALA A 18 -10.18 6.59 -0.50
CA ALA A 18 -10.40 7.83 0.25
C ALA A 18 -9.23 8.13 1.19
N ILE A 19 -8.71 7.10 1.86
CA ILE A 19 -7.54 7.25 2.74
C ILE A 19 -6.32 7.68 1.93
N ALA A 20 -6.09 7.06 0.77
CA ALA A 20 -4.97 7.41 -0.08
C ALA A 20 -5.03 8.87 -0.52
N LYS A 21 -6.20 9.35 -0.91
CA LYS A 21 -6.40 10.74 -1.28
C LYS A 21 -6.05 11.70 -0.15
N LYS A 22 -6.47 11.35 1.06
CA LYS A 22 -6.20 12.19 2.22
C LYS A 22 -4.73 12.29 2.54
N PHE A 23 -4.02 11.15 2.54
CA PHE A 23 -2.58 11.17 2.80
C PHE A 23 -1.80 11.87 1.70
N ALA A 24 -2.27 11.81 0.46
CA ALA A 24 -1.60 12.47 -0.64
C ALA A 24 -1.54 13.99 -0.47
N LEU A 25 -2.46 14.56 0.28
CA LEU A 25 -2.45 16.00 0.58
C LEU A 25 -1.33 16.39 1.54
N ASP A 26 -0.73 15.44 2.24
CA ASP A 26 0.28 15.69 3.27
C ASP A 26 1.71 15.40 2.80
N ASP A 27 1.97 15.40 1.50
CA ASP A 27 3.31 15.14 0.92
C ASP A 27 3.89 13.79 1.34
N CYS A 28 3.05 12.76 1.39
CA CYS A 28 3.48 11.40 1.71
C CYS A 28 3.90 10.64 0.47
N GLU A 29 4.77 9.66 0.63
CA GLU A 29 4.99 8.64 -0.39
C GLU A 29 4.00 7.51 -0.14
N ILE A 30 3.24 7.13 -1.18
CA ILE A 30 2.13 6.18 -1.03
C ILE A 30 2.30 5.04 -2.02
N TYR A 31 2.08 3.83 -1.53
CA TYR A 31 2.17 2.61 -2.32
C TYR A 31 0.82 1.91 -2.27
N LEU A 32 0.16 1.84 -3.41
CA LEU A 32 -1.20 1.30 -3.53
C LEU A 32 -1.15 -0.15 -4.00
N ILE A 33 -1.91 -1.01 -3.34
CA ILE A 33 -2.01 -2.43 -3.71
C ILE A 33 -3.46 -2.78 -3.99
N SER A 34 -3.71 -3.42 -5.11
CA SER A 34 -5.01 -3.97 -5.49
C SER A 34 -4.80 -5.06 -6.53
N SER A 35 -5.82 -5.84 -6.80
CA SER A 35 -5.73 -6.90 -7.80
C SER A 35 -5.92 -6.41 -9.24
N ASN A 36 -6.44 -5.20 -9.45
CA ASN A 36 -6.76 -4.67 -10.78
C ASN A 36 -5.82 -3.55 -11.17
N GLU A 37 -4.94 -3.83 -12.13
CA GLU A 37 -3.93 -2.85 -12.55
C GLU A 37 -4.53 -1.61 -13.19
N LYS A 38 -5.56 -1.77 -14.03
CA LYS A 38 -6.18 -0.63 -14.72
C LYS A 38 -6.82 0.32 -13.72
N THR A 39 -7.50 -0.20 -12.72
CA THR A 39 -8.11 0.60 -11.67
C THR A 39 -7.05 1.32 -10.85
N LEU A 40 -5.93 0.64 -10.56
CA LEU A 40 -4.81 1.25 -9.85
C LEU A 40 -4.19 2.40 -10.64
N GLN A 41 -4.01 2.22 -11.95
CA GLN A 41 -3.47 3.28 -12.79
C GLN A 41 -4.36 4.51 -12.76
N TYR A 42 -5.66 4.30 -12.91
CA TYR A 42 -6.63 5.39 -12.87
C TYR A 42 -6.62 6.10 -11.51
N THR A 43 -6.67 5.33 -10.44
CA THR A 43 -6.68 5.85 -9.07
C THR A 43 -5.40 6.62 -8.76
N SER A 44 -4.25 6.08 -9.19
CA SER A 44 -2.97 6.74 -8.99
C SER A 44 -2.92 8.10 -9.66
N LYS A 45 -3.39 8.21 -10.89
CA LYS A 45 -3.45 9.47 -11.60
C LYS A 45 -4.40 10.46 -10.92
N GLU A 46 -5.55 9.97 -10.49
CA GLU A 46 -6.54 10.80 -9.81
C GLU A 46 -6.01 11.36 -8.49
N ILE A 47 -5.35 10.52 -7.70
CA ILE A 47 -4.78 10.94 -6.42
C ILE A 47 -3.63 11.92 -6.60
N ASN A 48 -2.80 11.69 -7.61
CA ASN A 48 -1.60 12.49 -7.83
C ASN A 48 -1.91 13.88 -8.42
N LYS A 49 -3.14 14.09 -8.81
CA LYS A 49 -3.55 15.32 -9.47
C LYS A 49 -3.54 16.50 -8.49
N GLY A 50 -2.71 17.49 -8.77
CA GLY A 50 -2.68 18.71 -7.99
C GLY A 50 -1.95 18.66 -6.66
N ASN A 51 -1.16 17.60 -6.39
CA ASN A 51 -0.37 17.52 -5.17
C ASN A 51 1.05 17.06 -5.48
N ASN A 52 1.92 17.10 -4.48
CA ASN A 52 3.34 16.79 -4.63
C ASN A 52 3.72 15.40 -4.11
N SER A 53 2.75 14.59 -3.71
CA SER A 53 3.02 13.27 -3.19
C SER A 53 3.46 12.33 -4.32
N LYS A 54 4.33 11.39 -3.98
CA LYS A 54 4.75 10.33 -4.90
C LYS A 54 3.84 9.14 -4.72
N ILE A 55 3.24 8.68 -5.82
CA ILE A 55 2.30 7.57 -5.80
C ILE A 55 2.90 6.39 -6.57
N HIS A 56 3.06 5.27 -5.88
CA HIS A 56 3.46 4.00 -6.48
C HIS A 56 2.27 3.06 -6.43
N TYR A 57 2.24 2.06 -7.30
CA TYR A 57 1.20 1.03 -7.22
C TYR A 57 1.72 -0.31 -7.70
N PHE A 58 1.07 -1.37 -7.25
CA PHE A 58 1.41 -2.73 -7.63
C PHE A 58 0.15 -3.57 -7.66
N ALA A 59 -0.12 -4.19 -8.81
CA ALA A 59 -1.29 -5.06 -8.97
C ALA A 59 -0.90 -6.49 -8.60
N THR A 60 -1.56 -7.05 -7.59
CA THR A 60 -1.31 -8.42 -7.16
C THR A 60 -2.50 -8.97 -6.40
N ASN A 61 -2.59 -10.29 -6.34
CA ASN A 61 -3.62 -10.97 -5.57
C ASN A 61 -3.07 -11.33 -4.19
N LEU A 62 -3.47 -10.57 -3.18
CA LEU A 62 -3.02 -10.80 -1.80
C LEU A 62 -3.63 -12.03 -1.14
N LYS A 63 -4.57 -12.70 -1.81
CA LYS A 63 -5.13 -13.96 -1.32
C LYS A 63 -4.19 -15.14 -1.54
N THR A 64 -3.18 -14.98 -2.38
CA THR A 64 -2.20 -16.03 -2.65
C THR A 64 -0.86 -15.70 -2.01
N GLU A 65 -0.12 -16.74 -1.63
CA GLU A 65 1.23 -16.59 -1.10
C GLU A 65 2.16 -15.96 -2.13
N GLN A 66 2.06 -16.39 -3.38
CA GLN A 66 2.87 -15.84 -4.46
C GLN A 66 2.61 -14.35 -4.64
N GLY A 67 1.36 -13.93 -4.61
CA GLY A 67 1.00 -12.53 -4.74
C GLY A 67 1.56 -11.68 -3.61
N CYS A 68 1.48 -12.18 -2.38
CA CYS A 68 2.06 -11.51 -1.22
C CYS A 68 3.57 -11.38 -1.35
N ASN A 69 4.25 -12.47 -1.72
CA ASN A 69 5.71 -12.46 -1.86
C ASN A 69 6.17 -11.51 -2.96
N ASN A 70 5.44 -11.45 -4.06
CA ASN A 70 5.78 -10.55 -5.16
C ASN A 70 5.74 -9.09 -4.73
N VAL A 71 4.70 -8.69 -4.03
CA VAL A 71 4.57 -7.30 -3.60
C VAL A 71 5.55 -6.96 -2.49
N LEU A 72 5.82 -7.90 -1.58
CA LEU A 72 6.80 -7.66 -0.52
C LEU A 72 8.19 -7.46 -1.10
N SER A 73 8.55 -8.23 -2.13
CA SER A 73 9.83 -8.07 -2.82
C SER A 73 9.92 -6.70 -3.50
N ASP A 74 8.85 -6.27 -4.16
CA ASP A 74 8.83 -4.97 -4.82
C ASP A 74 8.96 -3.83 -3.81
N ILE A 75 8.25 -3.93 -2.69
CA ILE A 75 8.35 -2.93 -1.62
C ILE A 75 9.78 -2.86 -1.08
N GLN A 76 10.38 -4.02 -0.82
CA GLN A 76 11.74 -4.08 -0.29
C GLN A 76 12.76 -3.45 -1.24
N ASN A 77 12.56 -3.62 -2.54
CA ASN A 77 13.50 -3.11 -3.54
C ASN A 77 13.25 -1.64 -3.92
N ASN A 78 11.99 -1.23 -3.96
CA ASN A 78 11.61 0.06 -4.55
C ASN A 78 10.90 1.01 -3.58
N PHE A 79 10.53 0.54 -2.40
CA PHE A 79 9.81 1.36 -1.44
C PHE A 79 10.35 1.14 -0.03
N LYS A 80 11.67 1.29 0.11
CA LYS A 80 12.36 1.08 1.38
C LYS A 80 11.93 2.10 2.42
N ASP A 81 12.10 1.73 3.68
CA ASP A 81 11.85 2.61 4.82
C ASP A 81 10.37 2.96 5.00
N LEU A 82 9.48 2.08 4.56
CA LEU A 82 8.06 2.30 4.83
C LEU A 82 7.80 2.28 6.34
N ASP A 83 6.85 3.08 6.79
CA ASP A 83 6.55 3.20 8.21
C ASP A 83 5.12 2.76 8.59
N THR A 84 4.21 2.69 7.62
CA THR A 84 2.80 2.40 7.91
C THR A 84 2.22 1.50 6.83
N ILE A 85 1.45 0.49 7.28
CA ILE A 85 0.65 -0.35 6.38
C ILE A 85 -0.81 -0.23 6.80
N ILE A 86 -1.68 0.10 5.85
CA ILE A 86 -3.10 0.22 6.09
C ILE A 86 -3.81 -0.88 5.29
N PHE A 87 -4.53 -1.75 6.00
CA PHE A 87 -5.31 -2.81 5.39
C PHE A 87 -6.76 -2.34 5.25
N SER A 88 -7.18 -2.10 4.02
CA SER A 88 -8.56 -1.78 3.72
C SER A 88 -9.31 -3.06 3.37
N ALA A 89 -10.57 -3.14 3.78
CA ALA A 89 -11.40 -4.31 3.53
C ALA A 89 -11.61 -4.54 2.03
N GLY A 90 -11.79 -5.81 1.64
CA GLY A 90 -12.17 -6.19 0.29
C GLY A 90 -11.39 -7.35 -0.26
N ASP A 91 -10.12 -7.18 -0.57
CA ASP A 91 -9.36 -8.18 -1.33
C ASP A 91 -8.68 -9.21 -0.46
N THR A 92 -8.35 -8.89 0.78
CA THR A 92 -7.70 -9.83 1.69
C THR A 92 -7.97 -9.45 3.13
N LYS A 93 -7.81 -10.41 4.02
CA LYS A 93 -7.81 -10.16 5.46
C LYS A 93 -6.39 -9.78 5.88
N SER A 94 -6.28 -8.82 6.77
CA SER A 94 -4.97 -8.40 7.27
C SER A 94 -4.18 -9.57 7.86
N GLY A 95 -4.86 -10.53 8.49
CA GLY A 95 -4.20 -11.72 9.04
C GLY A 95 -3.52 -12.58 7.98
N ASP A 96 -4.12 -12.68 6.80
CA ASP A 96 -3.53 -13.45 5.69
C ASP A 96 -2.23 -12.82 5.22
N PHE A 97 -2.19 -11.49 5.11
CA PHE A 97 -0.99 -10.76 4.72
C PHE A 97 0.07 -10.81 5.81
N LEU A 98 -0.35 -10.62 7.08
CA LEU A 98 0.57 -10.61 8.23
C LEU A 98 1.13 -11.99 8.55
N SER A 99 0.49 -13.07 8.10
CA SER A 99 1.01 -14.43 8.29
C SER A 99 2.19 -14.74 7.37
N GLN A 100 2.42 -13.92 6.37
CA GLN A 100 3.60 -14.03 5.52
C GLN A 100 4.83 -13.59 6.32
N PRO A 101 6.05 -13.91 5.87
CA PRO A 101 7.25 -13.56 6.62
C PRO A 101 7.57 -12.07 6.54
N ILE A 102 6.60 -11.25 6.93
CA ILE A 102 6.73 -9.80 6.83
C ILE A 102 7.80 -9.27 7.79
N ASP A 103 7.93 -9.90 8.96
CA ASP A 103 8.97 -9.53 9.92
C ASP A 103 10.36 -9.77 9.37
N ASP A 104 10.53 -10.83 8.56
CA ASP A 104 11.81 -11.12 7.92
C ASP A 104 12.17 -10.09 6.87
N PHE A 105 11.15 -9.55 6.17
CA PHE A 105 11.36 -8.51 5.16
C PHE A 105 11.66 -7.14 5.77
N PHE A 106 11.06 -6.84 6.92
CA PHE A 106 11.12 -5.52 7.51
C PHE A 106 11.64 -5.54 8.94
N ASP A 107 12.53 -6.48 9.22
CA ASP A 107 13.14 -6.58 10.53
C ASP A 107 13.91 -5.31 10.88
N GLY A 108 13.71 -4.81 12.09
CA GLY A 108 14.34 -3.59 12.55
C GLY A 108 13.59 -2.30 12.19
N PHE A 109 12.48 -2.40 11.43
CA PHE A 109 11.65 -1.24 11.14
C PHE A 109 10.56 -1.08 12.20
N ASP A 110 10.27 0.16 12.55
CA ASP A 110 9.18 0.49 13.45
C ASP A 110 7.89 0.67 12.65
N LEU A 111 7.32 -0.45 12.21
CA LEU A 111 6.14 -0.46 11.35
C LEU A 111 4.86 -0.33 12.15
N LYS A 112 3.95 0.51 11.67
CA LYS A 112 2.61 0.66 12.23
C LYS A 112 1.60 0.02 11.30
N PHE A 113 0.69 -0.76 11.86
CA PHE A 113 -0.34 -1.49 11.12
C PHE A 113 -1.72 -1.01 11.54
N TYR A 114 -2.55 -0.68 10.55
CA TYR A 114 -3.93 -0.26 10.77
C TYR A 114 -4.87 -1.08 9.89
N SER A 115 -6.00 -1.50 10.43
CA SER A 115 -7.07 -2.16 9.67
C SER A 115 -8.31 -1.27 9.66
N VAL A 116 -8.92 -1.13 8.50
CA VAL A 116 -10.14 -0.36 8.32
C VAL A 116 -11.20 -1.15 7.56
#